data_91ed6e4050076f60976f82d0ef792210
#
_entry.id   91ed6e4050076f60976f82d0ef792210
#
_cell.length_a   1.000
_cell.length_b   1.000
_cell.length_c   1.000
_cell.angle_alpha   90.00
_cell.angle_beta   90.00
_cell.angle_gamma   90.00
#
_symmetry.space_group_name_H-M   'P 1'
#
loop_
_entity.id
_entity.type
_entity.pdbx_description
1 polymer ?
#
loop_
_entity_poly.entity_id
_entity_poly.type
_entity_poly.pdbx_seq_one_letter_code
_entity_poly.pdbx_strand_id
1 'polypeptide(L)'
;MRTKLFILSIFSFVFFSCDKDDSSSPGTTTSNTTILTQQSWKFNNAGLDPNKDGTIDTDVSSQVPACLKDNSVSFASNLSGTVDEGAAKCNTADPQTLPFTWNFASNETLININGNAIAGKGGQYKIVALSSTQLSLSKDTTVPIIGATTFVVNLKH
;
A
#
# COMPACT_ATOMS: atom_id res chain seq x y z
N MET A 1 -59.92 -59.17 34.11
CA MET A 1 -59.04 -58.90 32.98
C MET A 1 -58.94 -57.36 32.81
N ARG A 2 -57.78 -56.76 33.12
CA ARG A 2 -57.63 -55.36 33.21
C ARG A 2 -56.79 -54.87 32.01
N THR A 3 -57.43 -54.19 31.04
CA THR A 3 -56.80 -53.61 29.86
C THR A 3 -56.17 -52.32 30.24
N LYS A 4 -54.85 -52.21 30.15
CA LYS A 4 -54.12 -50.93 30.37
C LYS A 4 -53.99 -50.18 29.04
N LEU A 5 -54.58 -48.99 29.03
CA LEU A 5 -54.53 -48.04 27.92
C LEU A 5 -53.21 -47.27 28.00
N PHE A 6 -52.30 -47.43 26.99
CA PHE A 6 -51.08 -46.63 26.86
C PHE A 6 -51.42 -45.38 26.06
N ILE A 7 -51.31 -44.23 26.74
CA ILE A 7 -51.41 -42.94 26.10
C ILE A 7 -50.01 -42.57 25.55
N LEU A 8 -49.89 -42.52 24.22
CA LEU A 8 -48.68 -42.12 23.53
C LEU A 8 -48.67 -40.56 23.42
N SER A 9 -47.87 -39.93 24.25
CA SER A 9 -47.68 -38.45 24.21
C SER A 9 -46.72 -38.09 23.08
N ILE A 10 -47.25 -37.48 22.01
CA ILE A 10 -46.44 -36.96 20.90
C ILE A 10 -45.89 -35.61 21.32
N PHE A 11 -44.59 -35.54 21.57
CA PHE A 11 -43.88 -34.31 21.89
C PHE A 11 -43.47 -33.63 20.58
N SER A 12 -44.23 -32.61 20.16
CA SER A 12 -43.90 -31.80 18.96
C SER A 12 -42.77 -30.88 19.30
N PHE A 13 -41.56 -31.15 18.78
CA PHE A 13 -40.45 -30.22 18.78
C PHE A 13 -40.70 -29.16 17.71
N VAL A 14 -41.01 -27.93 18.13
CA VAL A 14 -41.02 -26.75 17.28
C VAL A 14 -39.59 -26.26 17.19
N PHE A 15 -38.91 -26.49 16.07
CA PHE A 15 -37.65 -25.85 15.76
C PHE A 15 -37.92 -24.40 15.37
N PHE A 16 -37.65 -23.48 16.27
CA PHE A 16 -37.49 -22.06 15.90
C PHE A 16 -36.16 -21.93 15.13
N SER A 17 -36.27 -21.94 13.82
CA SER A 17 -35.19 -21.46 12.95
C SER A 17 -35.12 -19.94 13.12
N CYS A 18 -34.14 -19.44 13.86
CA CYS A 18 -33.73 -18.04 13.77
C CYS A 18 -32.94 -17.90 12.48
N ASP A 19 -33.61 -17.50 11.42
CA ASP A 19 -32.93 -16.86 10.28
C ASP A 19 -32.38 -15.51 10.79
N LYS A 20 -31.09 -15.54 11.12
CA LYS A 20 -30.31 -14.34 11.28
C LYS A 20 -29.99 -13.84 9.89
N ASP A 21 -30.81 -12.97 9.38
CA ASP A 21 -30.48 -12.13 8.23
C ASP A 21 -29.31 -11.21 8.64
N ASP A 22 -28.09 -11.76 8.65
CA ASP A 22 -26.87 -10.98 8.58
C ASP A 22 -26.73 -10.48 7.13
N SER A 23 -27.53 -9.48 6.76
CA SER A 23 -27.26 -8.60 5.63
C SER A 23 -26.10 -7.65 5.98
N SER A 24 -24.96 -8.21 6.35
CA SER A 24 -23.68 -7.53 6.17
C SER A 24 -23.34 -7.66 4.68
N SER A 25 -23.77 -6.66 3.91
CA SER A 25 -23.18 -6.40 2.60
C SER A 25 -21.67 -6.48 2.77
N PRO A 26 -20.93 -7.37 2.07
CA PRO A 26 -19.49 -7.36 2.15
C PRO A 26 -19.04 -6.01 1.59
N GLY A 27 -18.66 -5.09 2.48
CA GLY A 27 -17.96 -3.90 2.07
C GLY A 27 -16.77 -4.39 1.26
N THR A 28 -16.74 -4.08 -0.03
CA THR A 28 -15.68 -4.47 -0.95
C THR A 28 -14.43 -3.74 -0.49
N THR A 29 -13.66 -4.34 0.43
CA THR A 29 -12.34 -3.82 0.79
C THR A 29 -11.46 -3.95 -0.44
N THR A 30 -11.21 -2.82 -1.10
CA THR A 30 -10.28 -2.78 -2.24
C THR A 30 -8.91 -3.24 -1.74
N SER A 31 -8.31 -4.25 -2.38
CA SER A 31 -7.01 -4.77 -1.97
C SER A 31 -5.91 -3.71 -2.19
N ASN A 32 -4.87 -3.74 -1.35
CA ASN A 32 -3.72 -2.85 -1.51
C ASN A 32 -3.06 -3.00 -2.88
N THR A 33 -3.02 -4.21 -3.44
CA THR A 33 -2.57 -4.43 -4.82
C THR A 33 -3.41 -3.64 -5.81
N THR A 34 -4.74 -3.69 -5.71
CA THR A 34 -5.64 -2.94 -6.61
C THR A 34 -5.40 -1.43 -6.48
N ILE A 35 -5.29 -0.92 -5.25
CA ILE A 35 -5.03 0.51 -5.00
C ILE A 35 -3.68 0.91 -5.61
N LEU A 36 -2.63 0.12 -5.36
CA LEU A 36 -1.28 0.45 -5.82
C LEU A 36 -1.16 0.44 -7.36
N THR A 37 -1.91 -0.45 -8.03
CA THR A 37 -1.79 -0.70 -9.48
C THR A 37 -2.82 0.01 -10.35
N GLN A 38 -3.75 0.78 -9.75
CA GLN A 38 -4.85 1.39 -10.50
C GLN A 38 -4.43 2.53 -11.42
N GLN A 39 -3.42 3.27 -11.05
CA GLN A 39 -2.93 4.45 -11.78
C GLN A 39 -1.42 4.62 -11.53
N SER A 40 -0.79 5.51 -12.31
CA SER A 40 0.61 5.89 -12.08
C SER A 40 0.72 6.91 -10.95
N TRP A 41 1.80 6.82 -10.21
CA TRP A 41 2.13 7.67 -9.08
C TRP A 41 3.15 8.72 -9.48
N LYS A 42 2.96 9.95 -9.01
CA LYS A 42 3.88 11.08 -9.22
C LYS A 42 4.42 11.59 -7.89
N PHE A 43 5.62 12.13 -7.90
CA PHE A 43 6.19 12.78 -6.74
C PHE A 43 5.28 13.91 -6.24
N ASN A 44 5.10 13.95 -4.92
CA ASN A 44 4.40 15.04 -4.24
C ASN A 44 5.37 15.84 -3.38
N ASN A 45 5.91 15.23 -2.32
CA ASN A 45 6.93 15.82 -1.47
C ASN A 45 7.79 14.74 -0.80
N ALA A 46 8.92 15.16 -0.20
CA ALA A 46 9.77 14.30 0.58
C ALA A 46 10.38 15.05 1.76
N GLY A 47 10.69 14.33 2.84
CA GLY A 47 11.24 14.94 4.02
C GLY A 47 11.88 13.97 4.98
N LEU A 48 12.36 14.51 6.09
CA LEU A 48 12.92 13.78 7.21
C LEU A 48 11.89 13.71 8.35
N ASP A 49 11.85 12.57 9.00
CA ASP A 49 11.01 12.23 10.13
C ASP A 49 11.91 11.62 11.22
N PRO A 50 12.55 12.47 12.08
CA PRO A 50 13.41 12.00 13.14
C PRO A 50 12.69 11.26 14.27
N ASN A 51 11.42 11.62 14.54
CA ASN A 51 10.60 11.00 15.58
C ASN A 51 9.95 9.67 15.13
N LYS A 52 10.00 9.36 13.82
CA LYS A 52 9.52 8.13 13.17
C LYS A 52 8.01 7.88 13.30
N ASP A 53 7.23 8.95 13.37
CA ASP A 53 5.76 8.86 13.41
C ASP A 53 5.10 8.72 12.03
N GLY A 54 5.91 8.84 10.96
CA GLY A 54 5.48 8.76 9.57
C GLY A 54 5.11 10.11 8.96
N THR A 55 5.22 11.20 9.73
CA THR A 55 4.98 12.56 9.27
C THR A 55 6.29 13.23 8.88
N ILE A 56 6.27 14.08 7.87
CA ILE A 56 7.44 14.88 7.50
C ILE A 56 7.59 16.04 8.49
N ASP A 57 8.65 16.01 9.31
CA ASP A 57 9.02 17.13 10.21
C ASP A 57 9.85 18.19 9.50
N THR A 58 10.69 17.76 8.56
CA THR A 58 11.55 18.66 7.78
C THR A 58 11.40 18.36 6.29
N ASP A 59 10.80 19.27 5.54
CA ASP A 59 10.66 19.15 4.08
C ASP A 59 12.02 19.31 3.39
N VAL A 60 12.41 18.32 2.62
CA VAL A 60 13.61 18.33 1.78
C VAL A 60 13.29 18.19 0.29
N SER A 61 12.05 18.42 -0.12
CA SER A 61 11.60 18.30 -1.51
C SER A 61 12.43 19.14 -2.47
N SER A 62 12.95 20.28 -2.04
CA SER A 62 13.81 21.13 -2.85
C SER A 62 15.15 20.46 -3.22
N GLN A 63 15.60 19.50 -2.41
CA GLN A 63 16.86 18.77 -2.63
C GLN A 63 16.69 17.57 -3.59
N VAL A 64 15.45 17.15 -3.87
CA VAL A 64 15.18 16.14 -4.90
C VAL A 64 15.38 16.77 -6.28
N PRO A 65 16.23 16.18 -7.15
CA PRO A 65 16.46 16.70 -8.51
C PRO A 65 15.15 16.87 -9.29
N ALA A 66 15.07 17.93 -10.07
CA ALA A 66 13.87 18.25 -10.86
C ALA A 66 13.48 17.10 -11.80
N CYS A 67 14.48 16.45 -12.39
CA CYS A 67 14.32 15.29 -13.27
C CYS A 67 13.77 14.02 -12.59
N LEU A 68 13.75 13.96 -11.26
CA LEU A 68 13.08 12.87 -10.52
C LEU A 68 11.66 13.24 -10.08
N LYS A 69 11.33 14.54 -10.10
CA LYS A 69 10.01 15.01 -9.67
C LYS A 69 8.94 14.90 -10.73
N ASP A 70 9.31 14.91 -12.02
CA ASP A 70 8.38 14.75 -13.12
C ASP A 70 8.20 13.30 -13.56
N ASN A 71 8.95 12.37 -12.95
CA ASN A 71 8.82 10.95 -13.18
C ASN A 71 7.44 10.43 -12.79
N SER A 72 7.01 9.42 -13.55
CA SER A 72 5.77 8.69 -13.30
C SER A 72 6.08 7.22 -13.00
N VAL A 73 5.62 6.73 -11.86
CA VAL A 73 5.88 5.36 -11.38
C VAL A 73 4.61 4.54 -11.49
N SER A 74 4.62 3.49 -12.29
CA SER A 74 3.50 2.59 -12.49
C SER A 74 3.83 1.20 -11.93
N PHE A 75 2.91 0.65 -11.13
CA PHE A 75 2.97 -0.71 -10.61
C PHE A 75 1.97 -1.57 -11.37
N ALA A 76 2.33 -2.81 -11.67
CA ALA A 76 1.45 -3.76 -12.34
C ALA A 76 1.19 -4.99 -11.45
N SER A 77 0.01 -5.59 -11.55
CA SER A 77 -0.41 -6.72 -10.70
C SER A 77 0.42 -8.00 -10.87
N ASN A 78 1.21 -8.09 -11.93
CA ASN A 78 2.18 -9.16 -12.14
C ASN A 78 3.53 -8.92 -11.43
N LEU A 79 3.59 -7.99 -10.48
CA LEU A 79 4.78 -7.61 -9.69
C LEU A 79 5.88 -6.91 -10.50
N SER A 80 5.61 -6.51 -11.74
CA SER A 80 6.48 -5.61 -12.49
C SER A 80 6.06 -4.16 -12.29
N GLY A 81 6.93 -3.23 -12.65
CA GLY A 81 6.62 -1.81 -12.69
C GLY A 81 7.50 -1.08 -13.70
N THR A 82 7.16 0.16 -13.96
CA THR A 82 7.87 1.03 -14.90
C THR A 82 7.98 2.43 -14.32
N VAL A 83 9.13 3.04 -14.43
CA VAL A 83 9.33 4.48 -14.25
C VAL A 83 9.38 5.10 -15.64
N ASP A 84 8.53 6.08 -15.91
CA ASP A 84 8.65 6.98 -17.05
C ASP A 84 9.40 8.22 -16.57
N GLU A 85 10.49 8.56 -17.23
CA GLU A 85 11.42 9.65 -16.89
C GLU A 85 10.82 11.06 -17.13
N GLY A 86 9.56 11.14 -17.57
CA GLY A 86 8.91 12.42 -17.82
C GLY A 86 9.56 13.21 -18.96
N ALA A 87 9.47 14.53 -18.87
CA ALA A 87 10.02 15.44 -19.85
C ALA A 87 11.50 15.77 -19.64
N ALA A 88 11.97 15.67 -18.37
CA ALA A 88 13.32 16.07 -17.97
C ALA A 88 14.12 14.88 -17.45
N LYS A 89 14.72 14.09 -18.33
CA LYS A 89 15.55 12.95 -17.94
C LYS A 89 16.77 13.39 -17.15
N CYS A 90 17.10 12.67 -16.06
CA CYS A 90 18.33 12.94 -15.30
C CYS A 90 19.60 12.61 -16.10
N ASN A 91 19.51 11.59 -16.95
CA ASN A 91 20.55 11.26 -17.93
C ASN A 91 19.89 11.09 -19.29
N THR A 92 20.25 11.92 -20.23
CA THR A 92 19.67 11.93 -21.59
C THR A 92 19.94 10.64 -22.38
N ALA A 93 20.96 9.87 -21.99
CA ALA A 93 21.31 8.59 -22.60
C ALA A 93 20.44 7.43 -22.11
N ASP A 94 19.76 7.57 -20.99
CA ASP A 94 18.89 6.52 -20.45
C ASP A 94 17.63 6.34 -21.31
N PRO A 95 17.05 5.13 -21.37
CA PRO A 95 15.76 4.94 -22.01
C PRO A 95 14.68 5.78 -21.33
N GLN A 96 13.60 6.12 -22.06
CA GLN A 96 12.47 6.87 -21.53
C GLN A 96 11.78 6.15 -20.38
N THR A 97 11.77 4.81 -20.42
CA THR A 97 11.14 3.99 -19.39
C THR A 97 12.15 3.01 -18.79
N LEU A 98 12.16 2.93 -17.48
CA LEU A 98 13.02 2.05 -16.69
C LEU A 98 12.16 0.99 -15.99
N PRO A 99 12.42 -0.32 -16.22
CA PRO A 99 11.68 -1.37 -15.54
C PRO A 99 12.17 -1.54 -14.10
N PHE A 100 11.25 -2.00 -13.24
CA PHE A 100 11.56 -2.47 -11.90
C PHE A 100 10.65 -3.65 -11.54
N THR A 101 10.93 -4.32 -10.42
CA THR A 101 10.03 -5.31 -9.83
C THR A 101 9.70 -4.93 -8.40
N TRP A 102 8.56 -5.40 -7.90
CA TRP A 102 8.11 -5.09 -6.56
C TRP A 102 7.34 -6.26 -5.95
N ASN A 103 7.26 -6.29 -4.62
CA ASN A 103 6.36 -7.17 -3.90
C ASN A 103 6.08 -6.59 -2.51
N PHE A 104 4.89 -6.87 -1.98
CA PHE A 104 4.60 -6.62 -0.58
C PHE A 104 5.31 -7.63 0.32
N ALA A 105 5.60 -7.23 1.56
CA ALA A 105 6.16 -8.05 2.61
C ALA A 105 5.50 -7.72 3.96
N SER A 106 5.68 -8.58 4.95
CA SER A 106 5.21 -8.37 6.34
C SER A 106 3.74 -7.98 6.42
N ASN A 107 2.85 -8.80 5.84
CA ASN A 107 1.41 -8.53 5.77
C ASN A 107 1.09 -7.16 5.15
N GLU A 108 1.77 -6.84 4.04
CA GLU A 108 1.60 -5.61 3.26
C GLU A 108 1.94 -4.32 4.02
N THR A 109 2.69 -4.41 5.14
CA THR A 109 3.22 -3.23 5.83
C THR A 109 4.52 -2.71 5.24
N LEU A 110 5.20 -3.56 4.43
CA LEU A 110 6.42 -3.25 3.72
C LEU A 110 6.23 -3.48 2.22
N ILE A 111 6.98 -2.74 1.42
CA ILE A 111 7.12 -2.96 -0.01
C ILE A 111 8.62 -3.05 -0.37
N ASN A 112 8.99 -4.11 -1.07
CA ASN A 112 10.31 -4.24 -1.68
C ASN A 112 10.24 -3.74 -3.11
N ILE A 113 11.18 -2.90 -3.51
CA ILE A 113 11.30 -2.35 -4.86
C ILE A 113 12.72 -2.66 -5.36
N ASN A 114 12.81 -3.47 -6.39
CA ASN A 114 14.07 -3.82 -7.02
C ASN A 114 14.23 -3.03 -8.33
N GLY A 115 14.94 -1.93 -8.22
CA GLY A 115 15.12 -0.91 -9.26
C GLY A 115 15.01 0.50 -8.68
N ASN A 116 15.32 1.54 -9.44
CA ASN A 116 15.42 2.91 -8.97
C ASN A 116 14.10 3.68 -9.12
N ALA A 117 12.99 3.15 -8.57
CA ALA A 117 11.66 3.67 -8.84
C ALA A 117 11.25 4.86 -7.93
N ILE A 118 11.66 4.88 -6.68
CA ILE A 118 11.19 5.89 -5.72
C ILE A 118 12.24 6.98 -5.54
N ALA A 119 12.00 8.14 -6.12
CA ALA A 119 12.95 9.26 -6.13
C ALA A 119 14.39 8.81 -6.51
N GLY A 120 14.50 7.96 -7.54
CA GLY A 120 15.78 7.41 -8.02
C GLY A 120 16.40 6.35 -7.11
N LYS A 121 15.64 5.77 -6.18
CA LYS A 121 16.11 4.74 -5.23
C LYS A 121 15.19 3.52 -5.23
N GLY A 122 15.80 2.37 -4.95
CA GLY A 122 15.11 1.13 -4.65
C GLY A 122 15.33 0.66 -3.21
N GLY A 123 14.91 -0.56 -2.92
CA GLY A 123 15.06 -1.23 -1.64
C GLY A 123 13.75 -1.48 -0.93
N GLN A 124 13.82 -1.78 0.35
CA GLN A 124 12.66 -1.99 1.19
C GLN A 124 12.19 -0.66 1.79
N TYR A 125 10.88 -0.43 1.74
CA TYR A 125 10.20 0.71 2.35
C TYR A 125 9.09 0.23 3.25
N LYS A 126 8.83 0.95 4.34
CA LYS A 126 7.61 0.83 5.14
C LYS A 126 6.51 1.61 4.42
N ILE A 127 5.32 1.02 4.32
CA ILE A 127 4.13 1.71 3.84
C ILE A 127 3.54 2.46 5.03
N VAL A 128 3.62 3.78 4.99
CA VAL A 128 3.04 4.67 6.00
C VAL A 128 1.55 4.89 5.71
N ALA A 129 1.21 5.09 4.43
CA ALA A 129 -0.16 5.21 3.97
C ALA A 129 -0.28 4.71 2.52
N LEU A 130 -1.40 4.06 2.22
CA LEU A 130 -1.79 3.68 0.87
C LEU A 130 -3.29 3.88 0.72
N SER A 131 -3.68 4.75 -0.18
CA SER A 131 -5.07 5.06 -0.53
C SER A 131 -5.22 5.27 -2.04
N SER A 132 -6.42 5.50 -2.52
CA SER A 132 -6.67 5.78 -3.94
C SER A 132 -5.99 7.07 -4.45
N THR A 133 -5.49 7.93 -3.59
CA THR A 133 -4.91 9.24 -3.97
C THR A 133 -3.50 9.48 -3.41
N GLN A 134 -3.06 8.66 -2.46
CA GLN A 134 -1.79 8.85 -1.77
C GLN A 134 -1.06 7.54 -1.54
N LEU A 135 0.23 7.52 -1.83
CA LEU A 135 1.18 6.50 -1.39
C LEU A 135 2.29 7.19 -0.60
N SER A 136 2.37 6.91 0.70
CA SER A 136 3.44 7.39 1.58
C SER A 136 4.36 6.24 1.95
N LEU A 137 5.63 6.38 1.63
CA LEU A 137 6.66 5.39 1.87
C LEU A 137 7.75 5.98 2.77
N SER A 138 8.27 5.18 3.70
CA SER A 138 9.37 5.60 4.55
C SER A 138 10.51 4.58 4.57
N LYS A 139 11.73 5.06 4.80
CA LYS A 139 12.94 4.25 4.87
C LYS A 139 13.91 4.85 5.88
N ASP A 140 14.42 4.00 6.78
CA ASP A 140 15.47 4.42 7.70
C ASP A 140 16.73 4.84 6.94
N THR A 141 17.32 5.93 7.37
CA THR A 141 18.53 6.52 6.80
C THR A 141 19.38 7.16 7.89
N THR A 142 20.61 7.51 7.54
CA THR A 142 21.50 8.29 8.41
C THR A 142 21.92 9.53 7.66
N VAL A 143 21.66 10.67 8.25
CA VAL A 143 22.04 11.97 7.70
C VAL A 143 23.21 12.53 8.50
N PRO A 144 24.32 12.96 7.87
CA PRO A 144 25.42 13.61 8.58
C PRO A 144 24.88 14.74 9.47
N ILE A 145 25.39 14.87 10.69
CA ILE A 145 25.03 15.89 11.69
C ILE A 145 23.67 15.61 12.39
N ILE A 146 22.64 15.09 11.68
CA ILE A 146 21.34 14.77 12.27
C ILE A 146 21.36 13.37 12.93
N GLY A 147 22.12 12.44 12.35
CA GLY A 147 22.17 11.05 12.81
C GLY A 147 21.12 10.16 12.15
N ALA A 148 20.70 9.11 12.87
CA ALA A 148 19.70 8.17 12.40
C ALA A 148 18.31 8.87 12.34
N THR A 149 17.66 8.77 11.21
CA THR A 149 16.34 9.36 10.94
C THR A 149 15.59 8.49 9.94
N THR A 150 14.37 8.87 9.61
CA THR A 150 13.58 8.24 8.55
C THR A 150 13.40 9.23 7.40
N PHE A 151 13.65 8.79 6.19
CA PHE A 151 13.27 9.53 4.98
C PHE A 151 11.86 9.09 4.58
N VAL A 152 10.98 10.07 4.42
CA VAL A 152 9.60 9.87 3.97
C VAL A 152 9.44 10.47 2.58
N VAL A 153 8.80 9.73 1.68
CA VAL A 153 8.41 10.22 0.35
C VAL A 153 6.92 9.99 0.15
N ASN A 154 6.24 11.04 -0.26
CA ASN A 154 4.83 11.01 -0.61
C ASN A 154 4.67 11.10 -2.11
N LEU A 155 3.86 10.19 -2.65
CA LEU A 155 3.44 10.16 -4.04
C LEU A 155 1.93 10.37 -4.11
N LYS A 156 1.46 10.89 -5.25
CA LYS A 156 0.03 11.12 -5.55
C LYS A 156 -0.28 10.73 -6.99
N HIS A 157 -1.57 10.59 -7.28
CA HIS A 157 -2.08 10.51 -8.67
C HIS A 157 -2.24 11.88 -9.29
#